data_7cea4b3f42be350a45ef6c4d4b6efe26
#
_entry.id   7cea4b3f42be350a45ef6c4d4b6efe26
#
_cell.length_a   1.000
_cell.length_b   1.000
_cell.length_c   1.000
_cell.angle_alpha   90.00
_cell.angle_beta   90.00
_cell.angle_gamma   90.00
#
_symmetry.space_group_name_H-M   'P 1'
#
loop_
_entity.id
_entity.type
_entity.pdbx_description
1 polymer ?
#
loop_
_entity_poly.entity_id
_entity_poly.type
_entity_poly.pdbx_seq_one_letter_code
_entity_poly.pdbx_strand_id
1 'polypeptide(L)'
;MKMEVKGFERKVLTPTFICLWLIMFLIEVVKSALLVTILPVYMGSVLGLSAFAIGVSLSLQYIGDNFFRSPAGWLVERVGFRLTMLAGLVLSLGAVALIAWGERSLIIGLGCTLLGVGTAPLWPCVLMGITEMTEGKQNFGTAMGIIQMSTLGGTGVGPVVINLFIRRSYEGVFWILLGCLAVALLLAMLLPGVKLERGRKEEALKKPSVSAGGLRKLGANLKQTFTEIRNNLQVSRLLYPALFLQSFAIGLLTPIITLYIRTVLMLSPAMFSVLLVTGGAVTVLGLIPIGKLADKYGTRLFLNTGFLLAFLSILGLALFRDMTAVWILVICIGASYAFILPTWDTMIAKQLPEGEKGTVWGFFLTIQGCGMVVGPVISGKLWDLFGPSAPFLVSAGSMGALLLIHLWISRPGRRTHQGPAIRQKTGGRPLNDRSGPKARLR
;
A
#
# COMPACT_ATOMS: atom_id res chain seq x y z
N MET A 1 -15.60 26.70 -14.26
CA MET A 1 -15.48 25.36 -13.69
C MET A 1 -15.58 24.22 -14.71
N LYS A 2 -16.56 24.15 -15.63
CA LYS A 2 -16.63 23.09 -16.68
C LYS A 2 -15.56 23.17 -17.78
N MET A 3 -15.02 24.35 -18.11
CA MET A 3 -13.99 24.53 -19.13
C MET A 3 -12.57 24.23 -18.60
N GLU A 4 -12.29 24.50 -17.33
CA GLU A 4 -11.01 24.16 -16.70
C GLU A 4 -10.83 22.65 -16.52
N VAL A 5 -11.90 21.91 -16.22
CA VAL A 5 -11.87 20.43 -16.11
C VAL A 5 -11.53 19.78 -17.46
N LYS A 6 -12.09 20.27 -18.60
CA LYS A 6 -11.77 19.73 -19.93
C LYS A 6 -10.33 20.02 -20.40
N GLY A 7 -9.75 21.15 -20.02
CA GLY A 7 -8.34 21.47 -20.31
C GLY A 7 -7.36 20.71 -19.43
N PHE A 8 -7.79 20.33 -18.24
CA PHE A 8 -7.06 19.57 -17.27
C PHE A 8 -6.96 18.07 -17.64
N GLU A 9 -8.08 17.47 -18.07
CA GLU A 9 -8.10 16.04 -18.47
C GLU A 9 -7.17 15.76 -19.67
N ARG A 10 -7.08 16.64 -20.66
CA ARG A 10 -6.22 16.46 -21.83
C ARG A 10 -4.71 16.50 -21.54
N LYS A 11 -4.27 17.19 -20.49
CA LYS A 11 -2.84 17.32 -20.15
C LYS A 11 -2.29 16.16 -19.32
N VAL A 12 -3.14 15.46 -18.57
CA VAL A 12 -2.72 14.33 -17.70
C VAL A 12 -2.87 12.98 -18.42
N LEU A 13 -3.92 12.80 -19.25
CA LEU A 13 -4.21 11.56 -19.98
C LEU A 13 -3.33 11.40 -21.24
N THR A 14 -2.03 11.32 -21.06
CA THR A 14 -1.10 10.97 -22.14
C THR A 14 -1.11 9.45 -22.40
N PRO A 15 -0.74 8.98 -23.61
CA PRO A 15 -0.62 7.54 -23.88
C PRO A 15 0.30 6.82 -22.87
N THR A 16 1.38 7.46 -22.47
CA THR A 16 2.32 6.96 -21.46
C THR A 16 1.64 6.81 -20.08
N PHE A 17 0.82 7.79 -19.67
CA PHE A 17 0.07 7.71 -18.43
C PHE A 17 -0.94 6.56 -18.44
N ILE A 18 -1.65 6.38 -19.55
CA ILE A 18 -2.62 5.29 -19.72
C ILE A 18 -1.91 3.93 -19.66
N CYS A 19 -0.74 3.79 -20.31
CA CYS A 19 0.06 2.58 -20.20
C CYS A 19 0.48 2.29 -18.75
N LEU A 20 0.99 3.28 -18.02
CA LEU A 20 1.37 3.12 -16.61
C LEU A 20 0.18 2.72 -15.75
N TRP A 21 -0.98 3.35 -15.98
CA TRP A 21 -2.22 3.04 -15.27
C TRP A 21 -2.66 1.59 -15.51
N LEU A 22 -2.67 1.15 -16.77
CA LEU A 22 -3.05 -0.22 -17.15
C LEU A 22 -2.05 -1.25 -16.61
N ILE A 23 -0.75 -0.98 -16.67
CA ILE A 23 0.29 -1.88 -16.12
C ILE A 23 0.06 -2.06 -14.63
N MET A 24 -0.15 -0.97 -13.87
CA MET A 24 -0.39 -1.05 -12.42
C MET A 24 -1.68 -1.80 -12.11
N PHE A 25 -2.75 -1.55 -12.89
CA PHE A 25 -4.00 -2.27 -12.74
C PHE A 25 -3.82 -3.78 -12.95
N LEU A 26 -3.19 -4.19 -14.07
CA LEU A 26 -2.98 -5.60 -14.40
C LEU A 26 -2.10 -6.32 -13.38
N ILE A 27 -1.04 -5.68 -12.91
CA ILE A 27 -0.15 -6.24 -11.89
C ILE A 27 -0.90 -6.45 -10.57
N GLU A 28 -1.69 -5.48 -10.14
CA GLU A 28 -2.46 -5.63 -8.91
C GLU A 28 -3.59 -6.67 -9.05
N VAL A 29 -4.19 -6.80 -10.24
CA VAL A 29 -5.11 -7.93 -10.55
C VAL A 29 -4.38 -9.27 -10.37
N VAL A 30 -3.18 -9.42 -10.94
CA VAL A 30 -2.41 -10.67 -10.83
C VAL A 30 -1.99 -10.95 -9.39
N LYS A 31 -1.43 -9.96 -8.68
CA LYS A 31 -1.00 -10.10 -7.29
C LYS A 31 -2.15 -10.48 -6.38
N SER A 32 -3.24 -9.74 -6.43
CA SER A 32 -4.39 -9.97 -5.54
C SER A 32 -5.10 -11.30 -5.86
N ALA A 33 -5.28 -11.62 -7.14
CA ALA A 33 -5.83 -12.91 -7.56
C ALA A 33 -4.98 -14.08 -7.06
N LEU A 34 -3.67 -13.98 -7.23
CA LEU A 34 -2.72 -15.03 -6.83
C LEU A 34 -2.64 -15.17 -5.32
N LEU A 35 -2.36 -14.08 -4.60
CA LEU A 35 -2.06 -14.13 -3.17
C LEU A 35 -3.31 -14.32 -2.30
N VAL A 36 -4.45 -13.73 -2.69
CA VAL A 36 -5.68 -13.80 -1.88
C VAL A 36 -6.52 -15.00 -2.25
N THR A 37 -6.60 -15.38 -3.53
CA THR A 37 -7.57 -16.38 -3.99
C THR A 37 -6.90 -17.70 -4.37
N ILE A 38 -5.89 -17.66 -5.24
CA ILE A 38 -5.36 -18.90 -5.85
C ILE A 38 -4.46 -19.64 -4.86
N LEU A 39 -3.40 -18.99 -4.36
CA LEU A 39 -2.41 -19.65 -3.52
C LEU A 39 -2.99 -20.31 -2.28
N PRO A 40 -3.88 -19.67 -1.48
CA PRO A 40 -4.44 -20.33 -0.31
C PRO A 40 -5.21 -21.60 -0.65
N VAL A 41 -6.00 -21.58 -1.72
CA VAL A 41 -6.79 -22.74 -2.11
C VAL A 41 -5.97 -23.79 -2.84
N TYR A 42 -5.09 -23.37 -3.76
CA TYR A 42 -4.22 -24.28 -4.51
C TYR A 42 -3.27 -25.04 -3.58
N MET A 43 -2.54 -24.31 -2.71
CA MET A 43 -1.63 -24.93 -1.75
C MET A 43 -2.38 -25.77 -0.68
N GLY A 44 -3.50 -25.25 -0.15
CA GLY A 44 -4.22 -25.93 0.93
C GLY A 44 -5.10 -27.09 0.45
N SER A 45 -5.92 -26.89 -0.60
CA SER A 45 -6.91 -27.87 -1.02
C SER A 45 -6.44 -28.79 -2.15
N VAL A 46 -5.54 -28.33 -3.04
CA VAL A 46 -5.04 -29.15 -4.16
C VAL A 46 -3.74 -29.87 -3.77
N LEU A 47 -2.78 -29.15 -3.20
CA LEU A 47 -1.48 -29.74 -2.82
C LEU A 47 -1.46 -30.29 -1.39
N GLY A 48 -2.51 -30.08 -0.58
CA GLY A 48 -2.58 -30.57 0.80
C GLY A 48 -1.52 -29.97 1.75
N LEU A 49 -1.01 -28.79 1.42
CA LEU A 49 -0.01 -28.10 2.24
C LEU A 49 -0.65 -27.42 3.44
N SER A 50 0.12 -27.28 4.54
CA SER A 50 -0.35 -26.62 5.75
C SER A 50 -0.62 -25.12 5.54
N ALA A 51 -1.49 -24.54 6.37
CA ALA A 51 -1.72 -23.11 6.36
C ALA A 51 -0.46 -22.31 6.72
N PHE A 52 0.43 -22.90 7.52
CA PHE A 52 1.75 -22.33 7.79
C PHE A 52 2.59 -22.17 6.50
N ALA A 53 2.62 -23.22 5.64
CA ALA A 53 3.34 -23.14 4.36
C ALA A 53 2.77 -22.04 3.44
N ILE A 54 1.44 -21.89 3.42
CA ILE A 54 0.76 -20.80 2.71
C ILE A 54 1.21 -19.43 3.27
N GLY A 55 1.15 -19.28 4.59
CA GLY A 55 1.55 -18.03 5.26
C GLY A 55 3.01 -17.67 5.01
N VAL A 56 3.93 -18.63 5.04
CA VAL A 56 5.36 -18.43 4.72
C VAL A 56 5.52 -17.98 3.27
N SER A 57 4.84 -18.62 2.33
CA SER A 57 4.92 -18.25 0.89
C SER A 57 4.47 -16.81 0.64
N LEU A 58 3.38 -16.37 1.26
CA LEU A 58 2.91 -14.99 1.16
C LEU A 58 3.89 -14.01 1.82
N SER A 59 4.44 -14.38 2.97
CA SER A 59 5.43 -13.55 3.66
C SER A 59 6.71 -13.37 2.84
N LEU A 60 7.16 -14.42 2.16
CA LEU A 60 8.30 -14.36 1.25
C LEU A 60 8.05 -13.37 0.09
N GLN A 61 6.83 -13.31 -0.44
CA GLN A 61 6.46 -12.30 -1.43
C GLN A 61 6.55 -10.88 -0.86
N TYR A 62 6.01 -10.65 0.35
CA TYR A 62 6.10 -9.34 0.99
C TYR A 62 7.53 -8.95 1.37
N ILE A 63 8.39 -9.91 1.75
CA ILE A 63 9.82 -9.67 1.95
C ILE A 63 10.47 -9.22 0.64
N GLY A 64 10.23 -9.94 -0.46
CA GLY A 64 10.74 -9.59 -1.79
C GLY A 64 10.34 -8.18 -2.19
N ASP A 65 9.06 -7.84 -2.09
CA ASP A 65 8.53 -6.53 -2.46
C ASP A 65 9.11 -5.40 -1.58
N ASN A 66 9.09 -5.54 -0.25
CA ASN A 66 9.52 -4.47 0.65
C ASN A 66 11.04 -4.30 0.71
N PHE A 67 11.80 -5.40 0.76
CA PHE A 67 13.27 -5.34 0.86
C PHE A 67 13.91 -4.79 -0.42
N PHE A 68 13.40 -5.20 -1.59
CA PHE A 68 13.97 -4.77 -2.88
C PHE A 68 13.41 -3.44 -3.40
N ARG A 69 12.42 -2.85 -2.77
CA ARG A 69 11.83 -1.56 -3.19
C ARG A 69 12.85 -0.42 -3.20
N SER A 70 13.72 -0.34 -2.20
CA SER A 70 14.77 0.69 -2.13
C SER A 70 15.89 0.47 -3.16
N PRO A 71 16.50 -0.72 -3.31
CA PRO A 71 17.42 -1.01 -4.40
C PRO A 71 16.82 -0.79 -5.80
N ALA A 72 15.54 -1.12 -5.99
CA ALA A 72 14.84 -0.91 -7.24
C ALA A 72 14.68 0.58 -7.56
N GLY A 73 14.36 1.43 -6.57
CA GLY A 73 14.33 2.88 -6.74
C GLY A 73 15.67 3.45 -7.24
N TRP A 74 16.78 2.99 -6.66
CA TRP A 74 18.11 3.34 -7.11
C TRP A 74 18.40 2.87 -8.56
N LEU A 75 17.93 1.66 -8.93
CA LEU A 75 18.08 1.14 -10.27
C LEU A 75 17.29 1.99 -11.29
N VAL A 76 16.06 2.40 -10.93
CA VAL A 76 15.21 3.27 -11.76
C VAL A 76 15.92 4.60 -12.07
N GLU A 77 16.60 5.20 -11.09
CA GLU A 77 17.35 6.45 -11.28
C GLU A 77 18.54 6.30 -12.25
N ARG A 78 19.16 5.11 -12.32
CA ARG A 78 20.35 4.87 -13.14
C ARG A 78 20.05 4.34 -14.54
N VAL A 79 19.13 3.42 -14.62
CA VAL A 79 18.81 2.65 -15.85
C VAL A 79 17.59 3.24 -16.56
N GLY A 80 16.77 3.98 -15.83
CA GLY A 80 15.50 4.54 -16.30
C GLY A 80 14.31 3.64 -16.00
N PHE A 81 13.13 4.24 -15.95
CA PHE A 81 11.92 3.55 -15.50
C PHE A 81 11.45 2.46 -16.47
N ARG A 82 11.62 2.64 -17.80
CA ARG A 82 11.18 1.66 -18.80
C ARG A 82 11.92 0.32 -18.67
N LEU A 83 13.26 0.33 -18.67
CA LEU A 83 14.06 -0.90 -18.60
C LEU A 83 13.90 -1.60 -17.25
N THR A 84 13.83 -0.84 -16.18
CA THR A 84 13.62 -1.41 -14.83
C THR A 84 12.24 -2.02 -14.70
N MET A 85 11.21 -1.39 -15.27
CA MET A 85 9.85 -1.93 -15.31
C MET A 85 9.77 -3.22 -16.13
N LEU A 86 10.39 -3.24 -17.32
CA LEU A 86 10.46 -4.45 -18.17
C LEU A 86 11.14 -5.60 -17.43
N ALA A 87 12.29 -5.35 -16.78
CA ALA A 87 12.99 -6.39 -16.02
C ALA A 87 12.12 -6.92 -14.86
N GLY A 88 11.43 -6.05 -14.13
CA GLY A 88 10.50 -6.43 -13.07
C GLY A 88 9.33 -7.28 -13.58
N LEU A 89 8.75 -6.91 -14.73
CA LEU A 89 7.64 -7.65 -15.35
C LEU A 89 8.07 -9.02 -15.88
N VAL A 90 9.24 -9.12 -16.51
CA VAL A 90 9.81 -10.40 -16.96
C VAL A 90 10.05 -11.32 -15.76
N LEU A 91 10.62 -10.79 -14.68
CA LEU A 91 10.84 -11.55 -13.45
C LEU A 91 9.51 -12.00 -12.81
N SER A 92 8.50 -11.14 -12.81
CA SER A 92 7.14 -11.47 -12.32
C SER A 92 6.47 -12.54 -13.17
N LEU A 93 6.64 -12.50 -14.49
CA LEU A 93 6.13 -13.52 -15.41
C LEU A 93 6.79 -14.88 -15.14
N GLY A 94 8.13 -14.92 -15.02
CA GLY A 94 8.86 -16.13 -14.64
C GLY A 94 8.47 -16.65 -13.26
N ALA A 95 8.22 -15.76 -12.32
CA ALA A 95 7.77 -16.10 -10.97
C ALA A 95 6.39 -16.78 -10.96
N VAL A 96 5.41 -16.21 -11.69
CA VAL A 96 4.07 -16.81 -11.82
C VAL A 96 4.13 -18.14 -12.56
N ALA A 97 4.96 -18.26 -13.61
CA ALA A 97 5.20 -19.53 -14.28
C ALA A 97 5.79 -20.58 -13.33
N LEU A 98 6.79 -20.19 -12.51
CA LEU A 98 7.39 -21.09 -11.52
C LEU A 98 6.37 -21.56 -10.48
N ILE A 99 5.45 -20.69 -10.05
CA ILE A 99 4.36 -21.04 -9.13
C ILE A 99 3.37 -21.99 -9.81
N ALA A 100 3.02 -21.74 -11.08
CA ALA A 100 2.04 -22.53 -11.84
C ALA A 100 2.47 -23.99 -12.01
N TRP A 101 3.76 -24.23 -12.18
CA TRP A 101 4.32 -25.58 -12.33
C TRP A 101 4.92 -26.16 -11.05
N GLY A 102 4.89 -25.37 -9.95
CA GLY A 102 5.43 -25.76 -8.66
C GLY A 102 4.48 -26.66 -7.87
N GLU A 103 4.88 -27.89 -7.56
CA GLU A 103 4.13 -28.79 -6.70
C GLU A 103 4.64 -28.79 -5.24
N ARG A 104 5.86 -28.33 -5.01
CA ARG A 104 6.49 -28.29 -3.68
C ARG A 104 6.41 -26.91 -3.08
N SER A 105 6.18 -26.84 -1.77
CA SER A 105 6.10 -25.54 -1.05
C SER A 105 7.35 -24.67 -1.23
N LEU A 106 8.53 -25.29 -1.34
CA LEU A 106 9.80 -24.59 -1.57
C LEU A 106 9.82 -23.87 -2.93
N ILE A 107 9.34 -24.52 -4.00
CA ILE A 107 9.29 -23.94 -5.35
C ILE A 107 8.29 -22.80 -5.40
N ILE A 108 7.11 -22.98 -4.77
CA ILE A 108 6.10 -21.94 -4.65
C ILE A 108 6.63 -20.76 -3.84
N GLY A 109 7.31 -21.01 -2.72
CA GLY A 109 7.94 -19.98 -1.90
C GLY A 109 9.01 -19.18 -2.66
N LEU A 110 9.86 -19.86 -3.46
CA LEU A 110 10.82 -19.20 -4.35
C LEU A 110 10.10 -18.35 -5.41
N GLY A 111 9.04 -18.87 -6.02
CA GLY A 111 8.22 -18.14 -6.96
C GLY A 111 7.58 -16.89 -6.32
N CYS A 112 7.08 -17.01 -5.09
CA CYS A 112 6.54 -15.87 -4.34
C CYS A 112 7.61 -14.82 -4.05
N THR A 113 8.83 -15.24 -3.66
CA THR A 113 9.95 -14.33 -3.45
C THR A 113 10.31 -13.59 -4.74
N LEU A 114 10.44 -14.32 -5.85
CA LEU A 114 10.72 -13.74 -7.16
C LEU A 114 9.62 -12.79 -7.64
N LEU A 115 8.36 -13.11 -7.36
CA LEU A 115 7.22 -12.21 -7.64
C LEU A 115 7.36 -10.91 -6.84
N GLY A 116 7.71 -11.00 -5.55
CA GLY A 116 7.96 -9.82 -4.72
C GLY A 116 9.10 -8.96 -5.28
N VAL A 117 10.23 -9.57 -5.63
CA VAL A 117 11.36 -8.87 -6.24
C VAL A 117 10.99 -8.24 -7.59
N GLY A 118 10.22 -8.94 -8.41
CA GLY A 118 9.76 -8.46 -9.72
C GLY A 118 8.78 -7.29 -9.63
N THR A 119 7.93 -7.27 -8.60
CA THR A 119 6.95 -6.19 -8.39
C THR A 119 7.52 -4.99 -7.64
N ALA A 120 8.60 -5.14 -6.88
CA ALA A 120 9.23 -4.09 -6.08
C ALA A 120 9.58 -2.81 -6.89
N PRO A 121 10.10 -2.88 -8.13
CA PRO A 121 10.45 -1.70 -8.91
C PRO A 121 9.25 -0.95 -9.52
N LEU A 122 8.06 -1.55 -9.59
CA LEU A 122 6.95 -1.00 -10.35
C LEU A 122 6.46 0.34 -9.80
N TRP A 123 6.33 0.46 -8.48
CA TRP A 123 5.93 1.71 -7.87
C TRP A 123 6.95 2.84 -8.05
N PRO A 124 8.26 2.64 -7.80
CA PRO A 124 9.30 3.62 -8.14
C PRO A 124 9.30 4.01 -9.64
N CYS A 125 9.09 3.07 -10.55
CA CYS A 125 9.00 3.35 -11.98
C CYS A 125 7.82 4.25 -12.33
N VAL A 126 6.65 3.99 -11.76
CA VAL A 126 5.45 4.82 -11.94
C VAL A 126 5.66 6.21 -11.39
N LEU A 127 6.23 6.33 -10.17
CA LEU A 127 6.54 7.60 -9.55
C LEU A 127 7.46 8.45 -10.43
N MET A 128 8.52 7.85 -10.97
CA MET A 128 9.45 8.53 -11.87
C MET A 128 8.78 8.91 -13.20
N GLY A 129 8.03 7.99 -13.83
CA GLY A 129 7.31 8.27 -15.07
C GLY A 129 6.31 9.40 -14.94
N ILE A 130 5.55 9.47 -13.85
CA ILE A 130 4.62 10.58 -13.58
C ILE A 130 5.38 11.89 -13.35
N THR A 131 6.48 11.85 -12.59
CA THR A 131 7.29 13.04 -12.31
C THR A 131 7.83 13.66 -13.60
N GLU A 132 8.27 12.83 -14.55
CA GLU A 132 8.76 13.29 -15.85
C GLU A 132 7.64 13.87 -16.74
N MET A 133 6.42 13.31 -16.66
CA MET A 133 5.28 13.78 -17.47
C MET A 133 4.63 15.06 -16.93
N THR A 134 4.74 15.32 -15.65
CA THR A 134 4.03 16.45 -15.01
C THR A 134 4.86 17.73 -14.94
N GLU A 135 5.89 17.92 -15.77
CA GLU A 135 6.76 19.11 -15.89
C GLU A 135 6.44 20.28 -14.94
N GLY A 136 6.59 20.06 -13.63
CA GLY A 136 6.22 21.05 -12.62
C GLY A 136 4.91 20.69 -11.86
N LYS A 137 4.97 20.90 -10.64
CA LYS A 137 4.19 20.49 -9.45
C LYS A 137 2.64 20.57 -9.49
N GLN A 138 2.00 21.10 -10.51
CA GLN A 138 0.55 21.42 -10.43
C GLN A 138 -0.39 20.20 -10.55
N ASN A 139 -0.01 19.14 -11.26
CA ASN A 139 -0.91 17.99 -11.52
C ASN A 139 -0.41 16.67 -10.94
N PHE A 140 0.73 16.66 -10.25
CA PHE A 140 1.35 15.45 -9.70
C PHE A 140 0.42 14.70 -8.73
N GLY A 141 -0.18 15.40 -7.78
CA GLY A 141 -1.08 14.78 -6.79
C GLY A 141 -2.30 14.12 -7.41
N THR A 142 -2.88 14.74 -8.45
CA THR A 142 -4.03 14.18 -9.17
C THR A 142 -3.63 12.96 -9.99
N ALA A 143 -2.49 13.02 -10.69
CA ALA A 143 -1.98 11.88 -11.44
C ALA A 143 -1.70 10.68 -10.51
N MET A 144 -1.07 10.92 -9.35
CA MET A 144 -0.86 9.89 -8.33
C MET A 144 -2.17 9.33 -7.78
N GLY A 145 -3.17 10.17 -7.54
CA GLY A 145 -4.50 9.73 -7.11
C GLY A 145 -5.17 8.80 -8.13
N ILE A 146 -5.08 9.11 -9.42
CA ILE A 146 -5.64 8.27 -10.49
C ILE A 146 -4.89 6.92 -10.58
N ILE A 147 -3.56 6.90 -10.40
CA ILE A 147 -2.78 5.65 -10.33
C ILE A 147 -3.18 4.84 -9.09
N GLN A 148 -3.39 5.50 -7.95
CA GLN A 148 -3.85 4.80 -6.74
C GLN A 148 -5.22 4.14 -6.94
N MET A 149 -6.10 4.75 -7.75
CA MET A 149 -7.38 4.13 -8.13
C MET A 149 -7.16 2.86 -8.98
N SER A 150 -6.13 2.82 -9.84
CA SER A 150 -5.82 1.60 -10.60
C SER A 150 -5.36 0.46 -9.70
N THR A 151 -4.52 0.75 -8.71
CA THR A 151 -4.06 -0.27 -7.75
C THR A 151 -5.19 -0.81 -6.89
N LEU A 152 -6.02 0.06 -6.34
CA LEU A 152 -7.20 -0.35 -5.56
C LEU A 152 -8.21 -1.13 -6.41
N GLY A 153 -8.46 -0.66 -7.64
CA GLY A 153 -9.33 -1.34 -8.60
C GLY A 153 -8.80 -2.73 -8.97
N GLY A 154 -7.51 -2.84 -9.28
CA GLY A 154 -6.86 -4.12 -9.57
C GLY A 154 -6.92 -5.08 -8.41
N THR A 155 -6.64 -4.61 -7.19
CA THR A 155 -6.70 -5.40 -5.96
C THR A 155 -8.11 -5.96 -5.71
N GLY A 156 -9.16 -5.17 -5.97
CA GLY A 156 -10.54 -5.63 -5.81
C GLY A 156 -11.02 -6.55 -6.94
N VAL A 157 -10.69 -6.23 -8.19
CA VAL A 157 -11.14 -6.96 -9.38
C VAL A 157 -10.47 -8.34 -9.50
N GLY A 158 -9.19 -8.46 -9.15
CA GLY A 158 -8.40 -9.70 -9.30
C GLY A 158 -9.08 -10.93 -8.71
N PRO A 159 -9.36 -10.97 -7.40
CA PRO A 159 -10.02 -12.10 -6.75
C PRO A 159 -11.41 -12.40 -7.33
N VAL A 160 -12.17 -11.35 -7.66
CA VAL A 160 -13.53 -11.49 -8.21
C VAL A 160 -13.50 -12.18 -9.58
N VAL A 161 -12.67 -11.67 -10.50
CA VAL A 161 -12.57 -12.21 -11.86
C VAL A 161 -12.06 -13.65 -11.82
N ILE A 162 -11.02 -13.92 -11.06
CA ILE A 162 -10.42 -15.25 -11.00
C ILE A 162 -11.37 -16.29 -10.41
N ASN A 163 -12.17 -15.93 -9.43
CA ASN A 163 -13.19 -16.83 -8.87
C ASN A 163 -14.24 -17.29 -9.88
N LEU A 164 -14.48 -16.52 -10.96
CA LEU A 164 -15.40 -16.92 -12.02
C LEU A 164 -14.82 -18.05 -12.90
N PHE A 165 -13.48 -18.07 -13.04
CA PHE A 165 -12.77 -19.03 -13.89
C PHE A 165 -12.25 -20.25 -13.14
N ILE A 166 -12.00 -20.16 -11.83
CA ILE A 166 -11.38 -21.21 -11.00
C ILE A 166 -12.21 -22.51 -10.97
N ARG A 167 -13.52 -22.44 -11.27
CA ARG A 167 -14.39 -23.62 -11.38
C ARG A 167 -14.03 -24.57 -12.53
N ARG A 168 -13.36 -24.06 -13.57
CA ARG A 168 -13.07 -24.85 -14.79
C ARG A 168 -11.76 -25.61 -14.67
N SER A 169 -10.69 -24.93 -14.24
CA SER A 169 -9.36 -25.52 -14.10
C SER A 169 -8.44 -24.52 -13.41
N TYR A 170 -7.61 -24.98 -12.49
CA TYR A 170 -6.51 -24.16 -11.93
C TYR A 170 -5.47 -23.82 -13.00
N GLU A 171 -5.21 -24.75 -13.91
CA GLU A 171 -4.27 -24.52 -15.02
C GLU A 171 -4.72 -23.35 -15.90
N GLY A 172 -6.01 -23.32 -16.28
CA GLY A 172 -6.58 -22.21 -17.06
C GLY A 172 -6.46 -20.86 -16.37
N VAL A 173 -6.56 -20.84 -15.03
CA VAL A 173 -6.40 -19.64 -14.24
C VAL A 173 -4.97 -19.10 -14.29
N PHE A 174 -3.96 -19.98 -14.19
CA PHE A 174 -2.57 -19.55 -14.33
C PHE A 174 -2.28 -18.99 -15.72
N TRP A 175 -2.85 -19.56 -16.79
CA TRP A 175 -2.74 -19.00 -18.14
C TRP A 175 -3.35 -17.61 -18.27
N ILE A 176 -4.46 -17.32 -17.57
CA ILE A 176 -5.04 -15.96 -17.51
C ILE A 176 -4.05 -14.99 -16.84
N LEU A 177 -3.45 -15.38 -15.69
CA LEU A 177 -2.47 -14.54 -15.01
C LEU A 177 -1.24 -14.26 -15.85
N LEU A 178 -0.68 -15.29 -16.52
CA LEU A 178 0.43 -15.16 -17.44
C LEU A 178 0.07 -14.25 -18.63
N GLY A 179 -1.15 -14.38 -19.16
CA GLY A 179 -1.68 -13.50 -20.21
C GLY A 179 -1.76 -12.03 -19.75
N CYS A 180 -2.25 -11.76 -18.55
CA CYS A 180 -2.28 -10.41 -17.99
C CYS A 180 -0.86 -9.81 -17.86
N LEU A 181 0.11 -10.62 -17.40
CA LEU A 181 1.51 -10.20 -17.29
C LEU A 181 2.14 -9.97 -18.67
N ALA A 182 1.83 -10.82 -19.64
CA ALA A 182 2.30 -10.64 -21.02
C ALA A 182 1.76 -9.33 -21.63
N VAL A 183 0.47 -9.03 -21.41
CA VAL A 183 -0.13 -7.75 -21.84
C VAL A 183 0.56 -6.57 -21.13
N ALA A 184 0.78 -6.66 -19.81
CA ALA A 184 1.51 -5.64 -19.06
C ALA A 184 2.94 -5.44 -19.62
N LEU A 185 3.63 -6.52 -20.00
CA LEU A 185 4.96 -6.48 -20.60
C LEU A 185 4.92 -5.78 -21.97
N LEU A 186 3.94 -6.11 -22.82
CA LEU A 186 3.75 -5.45 -24.11
C LEU A 186 3.47 -3.95 -23.95
N LEU A 187 2.62 -3.56 -23.00
CA LEU A 187 2.38 -2.16 -22.67
C LEU A 187 3.65 -1.46 -22.19
N ALA A 188 4.49 -2.13 -21.39
CA ALA A 188 5.76 -1.57 -20.94
C ALA A 188 6.76 -1.38 -22.07
N MET A 189 6.70 -2.18 -23.13
CA MET A 189 7.52 -1.99 -24.35
C MET A 189 7.10 -0.74 -25.14
N LEU A 190 5.85 -0.30 -25.01
CA LEU A 190 5.35 0.92 -25.66
C LEU A 190 5.72 2.20 -24.90
N LEU A 191 6.21 2.08 -23.66
CA LEU A 191 6.65 3.23 -22.89
C LEU A 191 7.84 3.94 -23.55
N PRO A 192 7.90 5.28 -23.52
CA PRO A 192 9.02 6.01 -24.09
C PRO A 192 10.31 5.65 -23.36
N GLY A 193 11.35 5.35 -24.14
CA GLY A 193 12.70 5.24 -23.59
C GLY A 193 13.20 6.63 -23.26
N VAL A 194 13.29 6.95 -21.97
CA VAL A 194 13.86 8.23 -21.55
C VAL A 194 15.36 8.20 -21.86
N LYS A 195 15.81 9.09 -22.76
CA LYS A 195 17.22 9.45 -22.85
C LYS A 195 17.53 10.22 -21.57
N LEU A 196 18.11 9.56 -20.57
CA LEU A 196 18.70 10.26 -19.42
C LEU A 196 19.61 11.35 -19.98
N GLU A 197 19.27 12.61 -19.75
CA GLU A 197 20.11 13.73 -20.15
C GLU A 197 21.53 13.48 -19.62
N ARG A 198 22.52 13.68 -20.47
CA ARG A 198 23.93 13.39 -20.17
C ARG A 198 24.40 13.98 -18.84
N GLY A 199 23.90 15.16 -18.47
CA GLY A 199 24.16 15.82 -17.17
C GLY A 199 23.59 15.07 -15.96
N ARG A 200 22.40 14.48 -16.07
CA ARG A 200 21.81 13.66 -15.00
C ARG A 200 22.54 12.33 -14.82
N LYS A 201 23.06 11.77 -15.90
CA LYS A 201 23.93 10.58 -15.85
C LYS A 201 25.23 10.85 -15.12
N GLU A 202 25.83 12.01 -15.31
CA GLU A 202 27.08 12.41 -14.63
C GLU A 202 26.84 12.70 -13.14
N GLU A 203 25.72 13.30 -12.78
CA GLU A 203 25.33 13.48 -11.36
C GLU A 203 24.98 12.15 -10.68
N ALA A 204 24.26 11.24 -11.37
CA ALA A 204 23.96 9.92 -10.84
C ALA A 204 25.21 9.02 -10.70
N LEU A 205 26.20 9.19 -11.59
CA LEU A 205 27.51 8.52 -11.51
C LEU A 205 28.42 9.11 -10.44
N LYS A 206 28.23 10.39 -10.08
CA LYS A 206 28.99 11.06 -9.00
C LYS A 206 28.44 10.74 -7.61
N LYS A 207 27.20 10.25 -7.49
CA LYS A 207 26.71 9.69 -6.22
C LYS A 207 27.49 8.40 -5.91
N PRO A 208 28.03 8.23 -4.69
CA PRO A 208 28.96 7.16 -4.38
C PRO A 208 28.37 5.78 -4.73
N SER A 209 29.13 5.01 -5.52
CA SER A 209 28.82 3.61 -5.81
C SER A 209 28.77 2.85 -4.50
N VAL A 210 27.75 1.98 -4.33
CA VAL A 210 27.69 1.04 -3.22
C VAL A 210 28.84 0.01 -3.39
N SER A 211 30.05 0.39 -2.96
CA SER A 211 31.15 -0.56 -2.75
C SER A 211 30.82 -1.42 -1.52
N ALA A 212 31.48 -2.58 -1.37
CA ALA A 212 31.27 -3.48 -0.21
C ALA A 212 31.41 -2.77 1.15
N GLY A 213 32.17 -1.63 1.22
CA GLY A 213 32.15 -0.69 2.34
C GLY A 213 30.90 0.19 2.44
N GLY A 214 30.10 0.30 1.37
CA GLY A 214 28.87 1.10 1.32
C GLY A 214 27.71 0.41 2.06
N LEU A 215 27.60 -0.90 2.07
CA LEU A 215 26.60 -1.64 2.87
C LEU A 215 26.82 -1.42 4.38
N ARG A 216 28.07 -1.37 4.84
CA ARG A 216 28.39 -1.07 6.23
C ARG A 216 28.16 0.40 6.57
N LYS A 217 28.42 1.33 5.63
CA LYS A 217 28.06 2.76 5.74
C LYS A 217 26.56 2.98 5.62
N LEU A 218 25.86 2.20 4.76
CA LEU A 218 24.40 2.24 4.65
C LEU A 218 23.76 1.80 5.96
N GLY A 219 24.27 0.71 6.58
CA GLY A 219 23.81 0.26 7.90
C GLY A 219 24.10 1.28 9.02
N ALA A 220 25.27 1.95 8.99
CA ALA A 220 25.63 3.00 9.94
C ALA A 220 24.80 4.27 9.71
N ASN A 221 24.61 4.68 8.45
CA ASN A 221 23.76 5.81 8.10
C ASN A 221 22.28 5.53 8.42
N LEU A 222 21.78 4.32 8.15
CA LEU A 222 20.43 3.90 8.56
C LEU A 222 20.30 3.99 10.08
N LYS A 223 21.26 3.46 10.84
CA LYS A 223 21.25 3.54 12.30
C LYS A 223 21.29 4.98 12.80
N GLN A 224 22.08 5.84 12.17
CA GLN A 224 22.16 7.26 12.49
C GLN A 224 20.87 7.98 12.12
N THR A 225 20.33 7.77 10.92
CA THR A 225 19.02 8.29 10.48
C THR A 225 17.90 7.79 11.39
N PHE A 226 17.91 6.51 11.78
CA PHE A 226 16.96 5.95 12.75
C PHE A 226 17.06 6.64 14.12
N THR A 227 18.28 6.94 14.57
CA THR A 227 18.50 7.61 15.86
C THR A 227 18.09 9.08 15.78
N GLU A 228 18.37 9.76 14.69
CA GLU A 228 17.96 11.15 14.43
C GLU A 228 16.44 11.26 14.29
N ILE A 229 15.82 10.37 13.51
CA ILE A 229 14.35 10.28 13.40
C ILE A 229 13.74 10.03 14.77
N ARG A 230 14.28 9.08 15.54
CA ARG A 230 13.78 8.78 16.89
C ARG A 230 13.92 9.93 17.88
N ASN A 231 14.99 10.71 17.77
CA ASN A 231 15.27 11.82 18.69
C ASN A 231 14.57 13.12 18.27
N ASN A 232 14.40 13.35 16.96
CA ASN A 232 13.82 14.59 16.41
C ASN A 232 12.31 14.49 16.17
N LEU A 233 11.76 13.26 16.03
CA LEU A 233 10.31 13.06 15.90
C LEU A 233 9.63 13.24 17.25
N GLN A 234 8.92 14.35 17.41
CA GLN A 234 7.95 14.57 18.51
C GLN A 234 6.67 13.72 18.35
N VAL A 235 6.80 12.58 17.67
CA VAL A 235 5.71 11.64 17.43
C VAL A 235 5.52 10.77 18.67
N SER A 236 4.27 10.51 19.02
CA SER A 236 3.96 9.57 20.10
C SER A 236 4.62 8.22 19.83
N ARG A 237 5.41 7.71 20.78
CA ARG A 237 6.08 6.41 20.68
C ARG A 237 5.10 5.27 20.38
N LEU A 238 3.82 5.46 20.67
CA LEU A 238 2.75 4.49 20.39
C LEU A 238 2.32 4.45 18.91
N LEU A 239 2.73 5.42 18.09
CA LEU A 239 2.44 5.37 16.65
C LEU A 239 3.14 4.19 15.97
N TYR A 240 4.37 3.86 16.38
CA TYR A 240 5.13 2.75 15.78
C TYR A 240 4.43 1.38 15.94
N PRO A 241 4.05 0.96 17.16
CA PRO A 241 3.27 -0.27 17.32
C PRO A 241 1.90 -0.19 16.64
N ALA A 242 1.28 0.99 16.54
CA ALA A 242 0.01 1.14 15.83
C ALA A 242 0.17 0.90 14.32
N LEU A 243 1.22 1.42 13.68
CA LEU A 243 1.55 1.18 12.27
C LEU A 243 1.77 -0.32 11.99
N PHE A 244 2.53 -0.99 12.88
CA PHE A 244 2.76 -2.42 12.78
C PHE A 244 1.46 -3.22 12.94
N LEU A 245 0.70 -2.96 14.00
CA LEU A 245 -0.53 -3.69 14.32
C LEU A 245 -1.60 -3.59 13.23
N GLN A 246 -1.73 -2.41 12.62
CA GLN A 246 -2.69 -2.20 11.53
C GLN A 246 -2.40 -3.12 10.34
N SER A 247 -1.15 -3.14 9.89
CA SER A 247 -0.73 -3.99 8.76
C SER A 247 -0.65 -5.47 9.16
N PHE A 248 -0.28 -5.76 10.40
CA PHE A 248 -0.27 -7.11 10.95
C PHE A 248 -1.66 -7.74 10.98
N ALA A 249 -2.68 -6.98 11.42
CA ALA A 249 -4.06 -7.45 11.44
C ALA A 249 -4.60 -7.80 10.04
N ILE A 250 -4.24 -7.01 9.02
CA ILE A 250 -4.56 -7.30 7.61
C ILE A 250 -3.78 -8.54 7.15
N GLY A 251 -2.48 -8.58 7.43
CA GLY A 251 -1.60 -9.70 7.08
C GLY A 251 -2.06 -11.04 7.66
N LEU A 252 -2.62 -11.05 8.87
CA LEU A 252 -3.21 -12.25 9.49
C LEU A 252 -4.36 -12.81 8.67
N LEU A 253 -5.20 -11.99 8.08
CA LEU A 253 -6.38 -12.43 7.34
C LEU A 253 -6.07 -12.82 5.90
N THR A 254 -5.05 -12.24 5.29
CA THR A 254 -4.73 -12.43 3.86
C THR A 254 -4.62 -13.91 3.44
N PRO A 255 -3.84 -14.79 4.10
CA PRO A 255 -3.68 -16.19 3.68
C PRO A 255 -4.91 -17.04 3.95
N ILE A 256 -5.71 -16.69 4.95
CA ILE A 256 -6.72 -17.59 5.51
C ILE A 256 -8.15 -17.24 5.09
N ILE A 257 -8.43 -16.01 4.65
CA ILE A 257 -9.81 -15.59 4.36
C ILE A 257 -10.45 -16.47 3.29
N THR A 258 -9.75 -16.73 2.21
CA THR A 258 -10.23 -17.59 1.14
C THR A 258 -10.31 -19.04 1.59
N LEU A 259 -9.32 -19.52 2.33
CA LEU A 259 -9.31 -20.86 2.88
C LEU A 259 -10.51 -21.05 3.83
N TYR A 260 -10.75 -20.12 4.75
CA TYR A 260 -11.88 -20.14 5.68
C TYR A 260 -13.23 -20.20 4.97
N ILE A 261 -13.42 -19.35 3.96
CA ILE A 261 -14.66 -19.29 3.19
C ILE A 261 -14.89 -20.61 2.44
N ARG A 262 -13.83 -21.23 1.92
CA ARG A 262 -13.92 -22.47 1.15
C ARG A 262 -14.01 -23.73 2.00
N THR A 263 -13.31 -23.80 3.13
CA THR A 263 -13.23 -25.03 3.94
C THR A 263 -14.13 -25.01 5.16
N VAL A 264 -14.42 -23.85 5.75
CA VAL A 264 -15.23 -23.72 6.96
C VAL A 264 -16.66 -23.31 6.62
N LEU A 265 -16.84 -22.26 5.80
CA LEU A 265 -18.17 -21.81 5.37
C LEU A 265 -18.70 -22.59 4.17
N MET A 266 -17.86 -23.41 3.51
CA MET A 266 -18.21 -24.24 2.35
C MET A 266 -18.85 -23.47 1.19
N LEU A 267 -18.49 -22.18 1.02
CA LEU A 267 -19.08 -21.32 0.00
C LEU A 267 -18.45 -21.55 -1.37
N SER A 268 -19.26 -21.38 -2.41
CA SER A 268 -18.78 -21.43 -3.80
C SER A 268 -17.89 -20.21 -4.12
N PRO A 269 -16.97 -20.31 -5.13
CA PRO A 269 -16.17 -19.17 -5.57
C PRO A 269 -17.02 -17.97 -5.99
N ALA A 270 -18.17 -18.20 -6.62
CA ALA A 270 -19.08 -17.14 -7.02
C ALA A 270 -19.64 -16.38 -5.80
N MET A 271 -20.08 -17.11 -4.76
CA MET A 271 -20.59 -16.50 -3.53
C MET A 271 -19.48 -15.71 -2.82
N PHE A 272 -18.25 -16.22 -2.80
CA PHE A 272 -17.11 -15.48 -2.27
C PHE A 272 -16.88 -14.17 -3.04
N SER A 273 -16.95 -14.19 -4.39
CA SER A 273 -16.86 -12.98 -5.20
C SER A 273 -17.95 -11.96 -4.84
N VAL A 274 -19.19 -12.40 -4.63
CA VAL A 274 -20.30 -11.51 -4.25
C VAL A 274 -20.03 -10.87 -2.88
N LEU A 275 -19.53 -11.65 -1.91
CA LEU A 275 -19.11 -11.13 -0.59
C LEU A 275 -17.99 -10.08 -0.72
N LEU A 276 -16.96 -10.35 -1.53
CA LEU A 276 -15.86 -9.40 -1.77
C LEU A 276 -16.35 -8.11 -2.44
N VAL A 277 -17.23 -8.24 -3.46
CA VAL A 277 -17.81 -7.07 -4.14
C VAL A 277 -18.67 -6.27 -3.16
N THR A 278 -19.47 -6.92 -2.34
CA THR A 278 -20.32 -6.22 -1.36
C THR A 278 -19.49 -5.44 -0.35
N GLY A 279 -18.52 -6.08 0.30
CA GLY A 279 -17.63 -5.40 1.26
C GLY A 279 -16.80 -4.29 0.61
N GLY A 280 -16.26 -4.57 -0.59
CA GLY A 280 -15.49 -3.58 -1.36
C GLY A 280 -16.33 -2.39 -1.83
N ALA A 281 -17.57 -2.63 -2.29
CA ALA A 281 -18.48 -1.57 -2.70
C ALA A 281 -18.84 -0.64 -1.52
N VAL A 282 -19.15 -1.21 -0.36
CA VAL A 282 -19.41 -0.43 0.87
C VAL A 282 -18.20 0.42 1.22
N THR A 283 -16.98 -0.15 1.14
CA THR A 283 -15.75 0.61 1.38
C THR A 283 -15.63 1.77 0.40
N VAL A 284 -15.69 1.51 -0.90
CA VAL A 284 -15.46 2.51 -1.95
C VAL A 284 -16.51 3.63 -1.90
N LEU A 285 -17.79 3.28 -1.74
CA LEU A 285 -18.87 4.25 -1.62
C LEU A 285 -18.73 5.13 -0.37
N GLY A 286 -18.19 4.58 0.71
CA GLY A 286 -17.95 5.31 1.95
C GLY A 286 -16.71 6.21 1.94
N LEU A 287 -15.68 5.94 1.12
CA LEU A 287 -14.41 6.67 1.14
C LEU A 287 -14.57 8.19 0.99
N ILE A 288 -15.33 8.64 -0.02
CA ILE A 288 -15.48 10.06 -0.31
C ILE A 288 -16.31 10.79 0.76
N PRO A 289 -17.52 10.32 1.13
CA PRO A 289 -18.31 11.01 2.15
C PRO A 289 -17.64 11.02 3.52
N ILE A 290 -17.02 9.89 3.91
CA ILE A 290 -16.34 9.80 5.20
C ILE A 290 -15.06 10.64 5.22
N GLY A 291 -14.28 10.67 4.13
CA GLY A 291 -13.13 11.56 4.00
C GLY A 291 -13.51 13.03 4.21
N LYS A 292 -14.56 13.52 3.52
CA LYS A 292 -15.07 14.89 3.69
C LYS A 292 -15.55 15.19 5.11
N LEU A 293 -16.23 14.22 5.74
CA LEU A 293 -16.69 14.36 7.12
C LEU A 293 -15.52 14.39 8.10
N ALA A 294 -14.51 13.57 7.88
CA ALA A 294 -13.31 13.52 8.70
C ALA A 294 -12.47 14.80 8.60
N ASP A 295 -12.43 15.44 7.41
CA ASP A 295 -11.80 16.75 7.24
C ASP A 295 -12.53 17.83 8.04
N LYS A 296 -13.86 17.78 8.11
CA LYS A 296 -14.70 18.74 8.82
C LYS A 296 -14.71 18.54 10.33
N TYR A 297 -14.85 17.30 10.79
CA TYR A 297 -15.05 16.97 12.21
C TYR A 297 -13.81 16.40 12.90
N GLY A 298 -12.72 16.21 12.14
CA GLY A 298 -11.48 15.62 12.62
C GLY A 298 -11.45 14.10 12.51
N THR A 299 -10.25 13.54 12.44
CA THR A 299 -10.01 12.10 12.18
C THR A 299 -10.29 11.19 13.38
N ARG A 300 -10.29 11.74 14.61
CA ARG A 300 -10.36 10.97 15.84
C ARG A 300 -11.60 10.10 15.96
N LEU A 301 -12.78 10.70 15.76
CA LEU A 301 -14.07 9.98 15.88
C LEU A 301 -14.13 8.85 14.88
N PHE A 302 -13.78 9.14 13.62
CA PHE A 302 -13.86 8.19 12.51
C PHE A 302 -12.91 7.01 12.69
N LEU A 303 -11.67 7.24 13.15
CA LEU A 303 -10.72 6.15 13.46
C LEU A 303 -11.21 5.27 14.60
N ASN A 304 -11.72 5.86 15.68
CA ASN A 304 -12.27 5.08 16.80
C ASN A 304 -13.44 4.21 16.34
N THR A 305 -14.38 4.79 15.59
CA THR A 305 -15.53 4.05 15.04
C THR A 305 -15.08 2.95 14.09
N GLY A 306 -14.12 3.25 13.21
CA GLY A 306 -13.55 2.29 12.26
C GLY A 306 -12.88 1.10 12.97
N PHE A 307 -12.00 1.35 13.93
CA PHE A 307 -11.33 0.28 14.67
C PHE A 307 -12.29 -0.53 15.54
N LEU A 308 -13.29 0.11 16.17
CA LEU A 308 -14.32 -0.59 16.95
C LEU A 308 -15.14 -1.50 16.03
N LEU A 309 -15.60 -0.99 14.91
CA LEU A 309 -16.39 -1.74 13.95
C LEU A 309 -15.58 -2.89 13.34
N ALA A 310 -14.30 -2.67 13.00
CA ALA A 310 -13.40 -3.72 12.55
C ALA A 310 -13.20 -4.81 13.61
N PHE A 311 -12.94 -4.41 14.87
CA PHE A 311 -12.80 -5.33 16.00
C PHE A 311 -14.04 -6.23 16.15
N LEU A 312 -15.24 -5.62 16.24
CA LEU A 312 -16.48 -6.36 16.44
C LEU A 312 -16.81 -7.26 15.25
N SER A 313 -16.58 -6.79 14.02
CA SER A 313 -16.92 -7.55 12.82
C SER A 313 -15.98 -8.72 12.60
N ILE A 314 -14.66 -8.55 12.81
CA ILE A 314 -13.70 -9.65 12.68
C ILE A 314 -13.90 -10.67 13.81
N LEU A 315 -14.16 -10.19 15.04
CA LEU A 315 -14.53 -11.06 16.16
C LEU A 315 -15.80 -11.87 15.85
N GLY A 316 -16.81 -11.21 15.29
CA GLY A 316 -18.03 -11.87 14.86
C GLY A 316 -17.79 -12.98 13.83
N LEU A 317 -16.92 -12.76 12.83
CA LEU A 317 -16.55 -13.80 11.86
C LEU A 317 -15.82 -14.99 12.49
N ALA A 318 -15.10 -14.78 13.60
CA ALA A 318 -14.50 -15.89 14.36
C ALA A 318 -15.54 -16.77 15.08
N LEU A 319 -16.66 -16.17 15.50
CA LEU A 319 -17.68 -16.80 16.38
C LEU A 319 -18.91 -17.29 15.62
N PHE A 320 -19.37 -16.56 14.63
CA PHE A 320 -20.61 -16.85 13.91
C PHE A 320 -20.32 -17.43 12.52
N ARG A 321 -21.05 -18.49 12.18
CA ARG A 321 -20.96 -19.18 10.88
C ARG A 321 -22.26 -19.11 10.08
N ASP A 322 -23.31 -18.53 10.67
CA ASP A 322 -24.57 -18.32 9.99
C ASP A 322 -24.40 -17.35 8.82
N MET A 323 -25.02 -17.69 7.70
CA MET A 323 -24.83 -16.93 6.46
C MET A 323 -25.35 -15.50 6.56
N THR A 324 -26.45 -15.28 7.28
CA THR A 324 -27.00 -13.93 7.52
C THR A 324 -26.03 -13.08 8.33
N ALA A 325 -25.45 -13.67 9.39
CA ALA A 325 -24.43 -13.01 10.19
C ALA A 325 -23.19 -12.67 9.34
N VAL A 326 -22.71 -13.61 8.50
CA VAL A 326 -21.56 -13.37 7.61
C VAL A 326 -21.80 -12.19 6.69
N TRP A 327 -23.00 -12.06 6.08
CA TRP A 327 -23.34 -10.91 5.24
C TRP A 327 -23.27 -9.58 6.00
N ILE A 328 -23.90 -9.53 7.16
CA ILE A 328 -23.89 -8.32 8.02
C ILE A 328 -22.45 -7.95 8.40
N LEU A 329 -21.67 -8.95 8.82
CA LEU A 329 -20.27 -8.72 9.25
C LEU A 329 -19.37 -8.27 8.10
N VAL A 330 -19.55 -8.78 6.89
CA VAL A 330 -18.81 -8.34 5.69
C VAL A 330 -19.16 -6.88 5.33
N ILE A 331 -20.43 -6.50 5.41
CA ILE A 331 -20.87 -5.11 5.22
C ILE A 331 -20.25 -4.22 6.30
N CYS A 332 -20.24 -4.65 7.56
CA CYS A 332 -19.61 -3.93 8.66
C CYS A 332 -18.10 -3.81 8.50
N ILE A 333 -17.40 -4.83 8.00
CA ILE A 333 -15.98 -4.76 7.64
C ILE A 333 -15.77 -3.74 6.52
N GLY A 334 -16.57 -3.77 5.46
CA GLY A 334 -16.50 -2.77 4.39
C GLY A 334 -16.68 -1.34 4.91
N ALA A 335 -17.66 -1.12 5.78
CA ALA A 335 -17.88 0.16 6.43
C ALA A 335 -16.69 0.56 7.33
N SER A 336 -16.12 -0.37 8.11
CA SER A 336 -14.97 -0.09 8.97
C SER A 336 -13.76 0.41 8.16
N TYR A 337 -13.47 -0.22 7.02
CA TYR A 337 -12.38 0.21 6.14
C TYR A 337 -12.68 1.56 5.45
N ALA A 338 -13.94 1.87 5.14
CA ALA A 338 -14.33 3.20 4.68
C ALA A 338 -14.02 4.30 5.73
N PHE A 339 -14.13 3.98 7.01
CA PHE A 339 -13.73 4.87 8.12
C PHE A 339 -12.21 4.94 8.29
N ILE A 340 -11.52 3.80 8.26
CA ILE A 340 -10.09 3.70 8.58
C ILE A 340 -9.22 4.31 7.46
N LEU A 341 -9.41 3.89 6.19
CA LEU A 341 -8.47 4.22 5.12
C LEU A 341 -8.18 5.73 4.97
N PRO A 342 -9.17 6.62 4.75
CA PRO A 342 -8.89 8.03 4.53
C PRO A 342 -8.39 8.73 5.80
N THR A 343 -8.84 8.29 6.96
CA THR A 343 -8.52 8.93 8.23
C THR A 343 -7.17 8.50 8.78
N TRP A 344 -6.76 7.26 8.52
CA TRP A 344 -5.46 6.72 8.91
C TRP A 344 -4.32 7.44 8.19
N ASP A 345 -4.38 7.52 6.86
CA ASP A 345 -3.37 8.22 6.06
C ASP A 345 -3.29 9.70 6.42
N THR A 346 -4.43 10.35 6.64
CA THR A 346 -4.49 11.74 7.09
C THR A 346 -3.86 11.93 8.47
N MET A 347 -4.10 11.00 9.39
CA MET A 347 -3.50 11.04 10.74
C MET A 347 -1.97 10.89 10.66
N ILE A 348 -1.48 9.95 9.86
CA ILE A 348 -0.04 9.74 9.67
C ILE A 348 0.60 10.96 9.01
N ALA A 349 -0.01 11.51 7.96
CA ALA A 349 0.51 12.67 7.24
C ALA A 349 0.65 13.91 8.14
N LYS A 350 -0.26 14.10 9.12
CA LYS A 350 -0.18 15.18 10.11
C LYS A 350 0.96 15.04 11.11
N GLN A 351 1.54 13.85 11.24
CA GLN A 351 2.68 13.59 12.14
C GLN A 351 4.04 13.80 11.45
N LEU A 352 4.06 14.08 10.14
CA LEU A 352 5.29 14.25 9.38
C LEU A 352 5.88 15.64 9.62
N PRO A 353 7.20 15.75 9.97
CA PRO A 353 7.89 17.03 10.11
C PRO A 353 8.01 17.74 8.76
N GLU A 354 7.95 19.09 8.81
CA GLU A 354 8.23 19.93 7.63
C GLU A 354 9.72 19.82 7.28
N GLY A 355 10.03 19.28 6.10
CA GLY A 355 11.41 19.18 5.59
C GLY A 355 11.87 17.75 5.26
N GLU A 356 11.46 16.72 6.04
CA GLU A 356 11.92 15.34 5.86
C GLU A 356 10.75 14.36 5.58
N LYS A 357 9.66 14.85 4.98
CA LYS A 357 8.42 14.08 4.79
C LYS A 357 8.65 12.74 4.10
N GLY A 358 9.51 12.68 3.08
CA GLY A 358 9.76 11.46 2.32
C GLY A 358 10.46 10.36 3.12
N THR A 359 11.51 10.72 3.87
CA THR A 359 12.30 9.76 4.67
C THR A 359 11.47 9.17 5.81
N VAL A 360 10.73 10.04 6.51
CA VAL A 360 9.88 9.62 7.64
C VAL A 360 8.70 8.77 7.14
N TRP A 361 8.10 9.14 6.01
CA TRP A 361 7.06 8.34 5.39
C TRP A 361 7.57 6.95 4.97
N GLY A 362 8.75 6.89 4.34
CA GLY A 362 9.40 5.62 3.99
C GLY A 362 9.67 4.73 5.21
N PHE A 363 10.08 5.33 6.34
CA PHE A 363 10.24 4.61 7.59
C PHE A 363 8.92 4.05 8.13
N PHE A 364 7.84 4.81 8.09
CA PHE A 364 6.51 4.32 8.49
C PHE A 364 6.04 3.17 7.60
N LEU A 365 6.24 3.27 6.29
CA LEU A 365 5.94 2.18 5.35
C LEU A 365 6.77 0.92 5.64
N THR A 366 8.01 1.05 6.10
CA THR A 366 8.84 -0.10 6.50
C THR A 366 8.24 -0.81 7.71
N ILE A 367 7.77 -0.07 8.72
CA ILE A 367 7.12 -0.66 9.90
C ILE A 367 5.82 -1.36 9.51
N GLN A 368 5.01 -0.76 8.65
CA GLN A 368 3.81 -1.38 8.10
C GLN A 368 4.15 -2.65 7.30
N GLY A 369 5.20 -2.58 6.47
CA GLY A 369 5.72 -3.74 5.73
C GLY A 369 6.11 -4.91 6.63
N CYS A 370 6.74 -4.65 7.78
CA CYS A 370 7.03 -5.69 8.77
C CYS A 370 5.76 -6.39 9.27
N GLY A 371 4.67 -5.65 9.51
CA GLY A 371 3.38 -6.23 9.88
C GLY A 371 2.83 -7.19 8.81
N MET A 372 2.90 -6.76 7.53
CA MET A 372 2.48 -7.58 6.39
C MET A 372 3.35 -8.83 6.18
N VAL A 373 4.63 -8.78 6.57
CA VAL A 373 5.54 -9.95 6.51
C VAL A 373 5.25 -10.94 7.64
N VAL A 374 5.08 -10.45 8.87
CA VAL A 374 4.93 -11.31 10.05
C VAL A 374 3.52 -11.89 10.14
N GLY A 375 2.51 -11.14 9.72
CA GLY A 375 1.09 -11.53 9.82
C GLY A 375 0.77 -12.89 9.20
N PRO A 376 1.08 -13.14 7.93
CA PRO A 376 0.76 -14.40 7.26
C PRO A 376 1.42 -15.63 7.88
N VAL A 377 2.69 -15.51 8.32
CA VAL A 377 3.40 -16.63 9.00
C VAL A 377 2.69 -17.00 10.30
N ILE A 378 2.39 -16.01 11.13
CA ILE A 378 1.71 -16.22 12.41
C ILE A 378 0.30 -16.75 12.16
N SER A 379 -0.40 -16.21 11.19
CA SER A 379 -1.75 -16.65 10.79
C SER A 379 -1.80 -18.13 10.44
N GLY A 380 -0.90 -18.57 9.56
CA GLY A 380 -0.84 -19.97 9.16
C GLY A 380 -0.54 -20.90 10.34
N LYS A 381 0.41 -20.50 11.22
CA LYS A 381 0.73 -21.28 12.43
C LYS A 381 -0.45 -21.33 13.41
N LEU A 382 -1.16 -20.24 13.61
CA LEU A 382 -2.34 -20.18 14.46
C LEU A 382 -3.46 -21.08 13.91
N TRP A 383 -3.65 -21.11 12.60
CA TRP A 383 -4.62 -21.97 11.94
C TRP A 383 -4.31 -23.44 12.16
N ASP A 384 -3.05 -23.85 11.93
CA ASP A 384 -2.62 -25.24 12.07
C ASP A 384 -2.65 -25.75 13.52
N LEU A 385 -2.34 -24.89 14.52
CA LEU A 385 -2.27 -25.27 15.94
C LEU A 385 -3.60 -25.12 16.70
N PHE A 386 -4.34 -24.05 16.42
CA PHE A 386 -5.52 -23.65 17.22
C PHE A 386 -6.82 -23.63 16.41
N GLY A 387 -6.74 -23.96 15.10
CA GLY A 387 -7.87 -24.05 14.22
C GLY A 387 -8.27 -22.73 13.53
N PRO A 388 -9.28 -22.81 12.65
CA PRO A 388 -9.64 -21.75 11.69
C PRO A 388 -10.02 -20.39 12.30
N SER A 389 -10.59 -20.38 13.51
CA SER A 389 -11.04 -19.15 14.16
C SER A 389 -9.88 -18.36 14.81
N ALA A 390 -8.76 -19.02 15.14
CA ALA A 390 -7.65 -18.41 15.90
C ALA A 390 -7.04 -17.17 15.22
N PRO A 391 -6.73 -17.17 13.91
CA PRO A 391 -6.21 -15.99 13.23
C PRO A 391 -7.17 -14.80 13.25
N PHE A 392 -8.49 -15.07 13.15
CA PHE A 392 -9.51 -14.02 13.24
C PHE A 392 -9.55 -13.39 14.65
N LEU A 393 -9.45 -14.22 15.70
CA LEU A 393 -9.40 -13.73 17.09
C LEU A 393 -8.19 -12.84 17.33
N VAL A 394 -6.99 -13.23 16.84
CA VAL A 394 -5.77 -12.42 16.98
C VAL A 394 -5.85 -11.14 16.15
N SER A 395 -6.42 -11.21 14.94
CA SER A 395 -6.66 -10.02 14.12
C SER A 395 -7.64 -9.05 14.78
N ALA A 396 -8.76 -9.56 15.32
CA ALA A 396 -9.70 -8.77 16.10
C ALA A 396 -9.01 -8.14 17.31
N GLY A 397 -8.25 -8.91 18.10
CA GLY A 397 -7.47 -8.41 19.22
C GLY A 397 -6.51 -7.29 18.82
N SER A 398 -5.87 -7.40 17.65
CA SER A 398 -5.01 -6.35 17.08
C SER A 398 -5.79 -5.07 16.77
N MET A 399 -7.00 -5.15 16.21
CA MET A 399 -7.88 -4.00 15.97
C MET A 399 -8.38 -3.39 17.28
N GLY A 400 -8.70 -4.21 18.29
CA GLY A 400 -9.03 -3.77 19.63
C GLY A 400 -7.87 -3.02 20.32
N ALA A 401 -6.65 -3.56 20.19
CA ALA A 401 -5.45 -2.89 20.69
C ALA A 401 -5.20 -1.55 19.99
N LEU A 402 -5.42 -1.47 18.66
CA LEU A 402 -5.36 -0.21 17.91
C LEU A 402 -6.37 0.82 18.42
N LEU A 403 -7.60 0.39 18.70
CA LEU A 403 -8.62 1.25 19.30
C LEU A 403 -8.13 1.81 20.64
N LEU A 404 -7.62 0.96 21.53
CA LEU A 404 -7.11 1.37 22.84
C LEU A 404 -5.92 2.33 22.72
N ILE A 405 -4.96 2.02 21.85
CA ILE A 405 -3.81 2.88 21.58
C ILE A 405 -4.28 4.24 21.06
N HIS A 406 -5.22 4.26 20.12
CA HIS A 406 -5.72 5.50 19.54
C HIS A 406 -6.53 6.33 20.54
N LEU A 407 -7.36 5.70 21.36
CA LEU A 407 -8.08 6.35 22.46
C LEU A 407 -7.11 6.97 23.47
N TRP A 408 -6.00 6.29 23.75
CA TRP A 408 -4.98 6.78 24.71
C TRP A 408 -4.17 7.96 24.15
N ILE A 409 -3.74 7.89 22.88
CA ILE A 409 -3.04 8.98 22.19
C ILE A 409 -3.92 10.22 22.07
N SER A 410 -5.21 10.02 21.85
CA SER A 410 -6.18 11.09 21.57
C SER A 410 -6.78 11.73 22.81
N ARG A 411 -6.34 11.41 24.05
CA ARG A 411 -6.87 12.02 25.27
C ARG A 411 -6.63 13.54 25.31
N PRO A 412 -7.65 14.38 25.59
CA PRO A 412 -7.49 15.82 25.71
C PRO A 412 -6.70 16.11 27.01
N GLY A 413 -5.42 16.39 26.90
CA GLY A 413 -4.53 16.68 28.03
C GLY A 413 -3.07 16.41 27.74
N ARG A 414 -2.77 15.58 26.75
CA ARG A 414 -1.43 15.42 26.17
C ARG A 414 -1.34 16.17 24.84
N ARG A 415 -1.43 17.48 24.87
CA ARG A 415 -0.96 18.29 23.75
C ARG A 415 0.55 18.03 23.65
N THR A 416 0.96 17.16 22.74
CA THR A 416 2.30 17.24 22.17
C THR A 416 2.49 18.69 21.79
N HIS A 417 3.51 19.35 22.33
CA HIS A 417 3.85 20.72 22.06
C HIS A 417 3.76 20.99 20.55
N GLN A 418 2.64 21.56 20.11
CA GLN A 418 2.63 22.33 18.89
C GLN A 418 3.63 23.45 19.15
N GLY A 419 4.73 23.45 18.41
CA GLY A 419 5.72 24.53 18.45
C GLY A 419 5.00 25.86 18.39
N PRO A 420 5.56 26.91 19.00
CA PRO A 420 4.90 28.21 19.08
C PRO A 420 4.52 28.64 17.66
N ALA A 421 3.23 28.89 17.45
CA ALA A 421 2.73 29.50 16.24
C ALA A 421 3.63 30.71 15.94
N ILE A 422 4.35 30.65 14.83
CA ILE A 422 5.12 31.80 14.36
C ILE A 422 4.09 32.92 14.16
N ARG A 423 3.98 33.76 15.19
CA ARG A 423 3.28 35.03 15.11
C ARG A 423 3.94 35.79 13.95
N GLN A 424 3.33 35.77 12.80
CA GLN A 424 3.66 36.73 11.75
C GLN A 424 3.56 38.11 12.40
N LYS A 425 4.71 38.65 12.74
CA LYS A 425 4.85 40.08 13.02
C LYS A 425 4.52 40.79 11.70
N THR A 426 3.27 41.15 11.53
CA THR A 426 2.88 42.24 10.67
C THR A 426 3.49 43.52 11.25
N GLY A 427 4.76 43.72 10.92
CA GLY A 427 5.47 44.96 11.15
C GLY A 427 5.03 45.98 10.13
N GLY A 428 3.83 46.50 10.30
CA GLY A 428 3.44 47.79 9.71
C GLY A 428 4.26 48.88 10.43
N ARG A 429 5.32 49.34 9.80
CA ARG A 429 5.91 50.67 10.14
C ARG A 429 4.94 51.72 9.64
N PRO A 430 4.45 52.64 10.47
CA PRO A 430 3.78 53.83 9.98
C PRO A 430 4.81 54.72 9.30
N LEU A 431 4.56 55.07 8.06
CA LEU A 431 5.20 56.18 7.35
C LEU A 431 4.94 57.45 8.13
N ASN A 432 5.94 57.94 8.80
CA ASN A 432 5.91 59.22 9.47
C ASN A 432 6.25 60.32 8.44
N ASP A 433 5.16 60.98 8.03
CA ASP A 433 5.19 62.22 7.26
C ASP A 433 5.86 63.31 8.09
N ARG A 434 6.98 63.87 7.63
CA ARG A 434 7.51 65.15 8.09
C ARG A 434 7.95 65.96 6.88
N SER A 435 7.02 66.83 6.52
CA SER A 435 7.17 68.01 5.71
C SER A 435 8.31 68.96 6.18
N GLY A 436 9.10 69.42 5.21
CA GLY A 436 9.66 70.73 5.04
C GLY A 436 11.02 71.03 5.70
N PRO A 437 11.75 72.07 5.32
CA PRO A 437 11.33 73.20 4.44
C PRO A 437 12.36 73.56 3.34
N LYS A 438 11.88 74.47 2.48
CA LYS A 438 12.56 75.25 1.46
C LYS A 438 13.87 76.00 1.95
N ALA A 439 14.90 75.94 1.16
CA ALA A 439 15.86 77.06 0.97
C ALA A 439 16.46 76.93 -0.43
N ARG A 440 16.23 77.75 -1.19
CA ARG A 440 16.63 78.94 -1.99
C ARG A 440 18.15 79.05 -2.18
N LEU A 441 18.52 79.41 -3.45
CA LEU A 441 19.67 80.22 -3.95
C LEU A 441 20.97 79.34 -4.11
N ARG A 442 21.53 79.32 -5.25
CA ARG A 442 21.84 80.18 -6.43
C ARG A 442 22.22 79.32 -7.61
#